data_9b161bf32183498ccf573c00d090abc7
#
_entry.id   9b161bf32183498ccf573c00d090abc7
#
_cell.length_a   1.000
_cell.length_b   1.000
_cell.length_c   1.000
_cell.angle_alpha   90.00
_cell.angle_beta   90.00
_cell.angle_gamma   90.00
#
_symmetry.space_group_name_H-M   'P 1'
#
loop_
_entity.id
_entity.type
_entity.pdbx_description
1 polymer ?
#
loop_
_entity_poly.entity_id
_entity_poly.type
_entity_poly.pdbx_seq_one_letter_code
_entity_poly.pdbx_strand_id
1 'polypeptide(L)'
;FRSPDGTYTYRVSSTDQAGNTTEVEVEAIELDTAPTKIFVTAGSDKLAPTGNGLYEEISFSTIVNRREGLESWQLEMVDQNGISQKTFSGEQRIPKEIIWDGKDENGEFIEGRYKARFSARYTKGNRPTAESLSFVLDVTPPQTEVSLNPVPFSPDNDGIDDELEISLDVSDTNSIQNWKF
;
A
#
# COMPACT_ATOMS: atom_id res chain seq x y z
N PHE A 1 28.05 -15.33 22.98
CA PHE A 1 28.11 -16.50 22.09
C PHE A 1 26.75 -16.59 21.38
N ARG A 2 26.77 -16.64 20.04
CA ARG A 2 25.57 -16.98 19.24
C ARG A 2 25.78 -18.40 18.73
N SER A 3 24.84 -19.30 19.00
CA SER A 3 24.83 -20.61 18.35
C SER A 3 24.55 -20.45 16.85
N PRO A 4 25.20 -21.18 15.96
CA PRO A 4 24.89 -21.16 14.54
C PRO A 4 23.49 -21.75 14.28
N ASP A 5 22.90 -21.41 13.12
CA ASP A 5 21.66 -22.04 12.68
C ASP A 5 21.84 -23.55 12.53
N GLY A 6 20.83 -24.32 12.87
CA GLY A 6 20.85 -25.79 12.83
C GLY A 6 19.82 -26.44 13.73
N THR A 7 19.88 -27.76 13.79
CA THR A 7 19.03 -28.57 14.64
C THR A 7 19.76 -28.93 15.92
N TYR A 8 19.16 -28.74 17.07
CA TYR A 8 19.72 -28.92 18.38
C TYR A 8 18.93 -29.94 19.18
N THR A 9 19.62 -30.62 20.08
CA THR A 9 19.01 -31.45 21.13
C THR A 9 19.29 -30.78 22.48
N TYR A 10 18.25 -30.58 23.27
CA TYR A 10 18.36 -30.09 24.64
C TYR A 10 18.23 -31.26 25.60
N ARG A 11 19.25 -31.46 26.46
CA ARG A 11 19.34 -32.57 27.42
C ARG A 11 19.43 -31.99 28.83
N VAL A 12 18.63 -32.53 29.74
CA VAL A 12 18.68 -32.23 31.15
C VAL A 12 18.92 -33.53 31.90
N SER A 13 19.93 -33.57 32.75
CA SER A 13 20.18 -34.66 33.63
C SER A 13 20.13 -34.17 35.09
N SER A 14 19.54 -34.95 35.99
CA SER A 14 19.46 -34.67 37.43
C SER A 14 19.87 -35.90 38.19
N THR A 15 20.71 -35.69 39.23
CA THR A 15 21.18 -36.74 40.10
C THR A 15 20.82 -36.41 41.55
N ASP A 16 20.21 -37.35 42.30
CA ASP A 16 19.90 -37.19 43.71
C ASP A 16 21.11 -37.46 44.61
N GLN A 17 20.96 -37.22 45.92
CA GLN A 17 22.04 -37.46 46.89
C GLN A 17 22.38 -38.94 47.09
N ALA A 18 21.49 -39.84 46.67
CA ALA A 18 21.73 -41.30 46.71
C ALA A 18 22.47 -41.80 45.43
N GLY A 19 22.70 -40.92 44.46
CA GLY A 19 23.37 -41.27 43.20
C GLY A 19 22.47 -41.70 42.08
N ASN A 20 21.12 -41.65 42.25
CA ASN A 20 20.21 -41.96 41.16
C ASN A 20 20.13 -40.83 40.16
N THR A 21 20.27 -41.15 38.87
CA THR A 21 20.26 -40.16 37.79
C THR A 21 19.05 -40.38 36.90
N THR A 22 18.40 -39.27 36.51
CA THR A 22 17.38 -39.25 35.47
C THR A 22 17.84 -38.27 34.36
N GLU A 23 17.51 -38.60 33.13
CA GLU A 23 17.84 -37.79 31.95
C GLU A 23 16.61 -37.65 31.06
N VAL A 24 16.38 -36.45 30.55
CA VAL A 24 15.31 -36.11 29.61
C VAL A 24 15.92 -35.34 28.45
N GLU A 25 15.56 -35.71 27.25
CA GLU A 25 15.96 -35.04 26.00
C GLU A 25 14.75 -34.46 25.26
N VAL A 26 14.95 -33.29 24.66
CA VAL A 26 14.07 -32.72 23.67
C VAL A 26 14.90 -32.57 22.39
N GLU A 27 14.54 -33.35 21.39
CA GLU A 27 15.23 -33.39 20.10
C GLU A 27 14.58 -32.46 19.06
N ALA A 28 15.30 -32.24 17.96
CA ALA A 28 14.83 -31.53 16.77
C ALA A 28 14.42 -30.05 17.02
N ILE A 29 15.07 -29.38 17.95
CA ILE A 29 14.90 -27.92 18.15
C ILE A 29 15.62 -27.22 17.00
N GLU A 30 14.85 -26.65 16.06
CA GLU A 30 15.41 -25.92 14.95
C GLU A 30 15.73 -24.47 15.33
N LEU A 31 16.99 -24.06 15.22
CA LEU A 31 17.45 -22.68 15.31
C LEU A 31 17.70 -22.14 13.92
N ASP A 32 16.88 -21.16 13.49
CA ASP A 32 17.01 -20.45 12.23
C ASP A 32 16.89 -18.94 12.48
N THR A 33 18.02 -18.25 12.38
CA THR A 33 18.12 -16.81 12.60
C THR A 33 18.13 -16.01 11.29
N ALA A 34 17.99 -16.70 10.14
CA ALA A 34 17.99 -16.05 8.84
C ALA A 34 16.82 -15.07 8.71
N PRO A 35 17.07 -13.80 8.34
CA PRO A 35 16.03 -12.80 8.22
C PRO A 35 15.08 -13.12 7.07
N THR A 36 13.78 -13.08 7.36
CA THR A 36 12.75 -13.14 6.33
C THR A 36 12.54 -11.73 5.77
N LYS A 37 12.77 -11.55 4.47
CA LYS A 37 12.59 -10.27 3.77
C LYS A 37 11.39 -10.34 2.87
N ILE A 38 10.57 -9.28 2.93
CA ILE A 38 9.41 -9.10 2.05
C ILE A 38 9.47 -7.71 1.41
N PHE A 39 8.83 -7.58 0.26
CA PHE A 39 8.75 -6.32 -0.48
C PHE A 39 7.36 -6.17 -1.07
N VAL A 40 6.93 -4.92 -1.25
CA VAL A 40 5.71 -4.54 -1.97
C VAL A 40 6.00 -3.34 -2.85
N THR A 41 5.46 -3.36 -4.07
CA THR A 41 5.60 -2.28 -5.04
C THR A 41 4.23 -1.95 -5.61
N ALA A 42 3.85 -0.67 -5.60
CA ALA A 42 2.68 -0.17 -6.30
C ALA A 42 2.98 0.00 -7.79
N GLY A 43 2.06 -0.40 -8.65
CA GLY A 43 2.20 -0.32 -10.11
C GLY A 43 2.04 1.09 -10.68
N SER A 44 1.49 2.03 -9.87
CA SER A 44 1.30 3.44 -10.22
C SER A 44 1.49 4.33 -9.00
N ASP A 45 1.78 5.60 -9.20
CA ASP A 45 1.75 6.65 -8.17
C ASP A 45 0.38 7.37 -8.08
N LYS A 46 -0.59 6.95 -8.89
CA LYS A 46 -1.94 7.52 -9.00
C LYS A 46 -2.99 6.42 -9.13
N LEU A 47 -4.16 6.73 -8.58
CA LEU A 47 -5.39 5.97 -8.72
C LEU A 47 -6.53 6.96 -8.86
N ALA A 48 -7.28 6.92 -9.96
CA ALA A 48 -8.36 7.86 -10.29
C ALA A 48 -9.53 7.10 -10.96
N PRO A 49 -10.30 6.33 -10.18
CA PRO A 49 -11.39 5.49 -10.68
C PRO A 49 -12.64 6.35 -11.04
N THR A 50 -12.52 7.17 -12.08
CA THR A 50 -13.55 8.11 -12.54
C THR A 50 -14.33 7.62 -13.74
N GLY A 51 -14.06 6.39 -14.22
CA GLY A 51 -14.71 5.80 -15.39
C GLY A 51 -14.18 6.29 -16.73
N ASN A 52 -13.02 6.98 -16.76
CA ASN A 52 -12.37 7.48 -17.97
C ASN A 52 -11.39 6.47 -18.61
N GLY A 53 -11.22 5.29 -18.00
CA GLY A 53 -10.35 4.20 -18.46
C GLY A 53 -8.87 4.39 -18.13
N LEU A 54 -8.50 5.47 -17.43
CA LEU A 54 -7.15 5.72 -16.97
C LEU A 54 -7.07 5.62 -15.44
N TYR A 55 -6.10 4.86 -14.92
CA TYR A 55 -5.86 4.73 -13.47
C TYR A 55 -7.08 4.26 -12.66
N GLU A 56 -7.97 3.45 -13.27
CA GLU A 56 -9.19 2.94 -12.64
C GLU A 56 -8.92 1.97 -11.48
N GLU A 57 -7.76 1.35 -11.49
CA GLU A 57 -7.27 0.43 -10.48
C GLU A 57 -5.76 0.53 -10.33
N ILE A 58 -5.25 0.10 -9.18
CA ILE A 58 -3.83 0.03 -8.90
C ILE A 58 -3.45 -1.41 -8.53
N SER A 59 -2.39 -1.90 -9.14
CA SER A 59 -1.86 -3.23 -8.84
C SER A 59 -0.69 -3.16 -7.86
N PHE A 60 -0.57 -4.18 -7.00
CA PHE A 60 0.52 -4.33 -6.06
C PHE A 60 1.23 -5.65 -6.29
N SER A 61 2.52 -5.57 -6.61
CA SER A 61 3.39 -6.74 -6.70
C SER A 61 4.04 -7.01 -5.36
N THR A 62 3.99 -8.27 -4.90
CA THR A 62 4.58 -8.70 -3.63
C THR A 62 5.68 -9.72 -3.86
N ILE A 63 6.76 -9.59 -3.11
CA ILE A 63 7.91 -10.49 -3.16
C ILE A 63 8.25 -10.95 -1.73
N VAL A 64 8.44 -12.24 -1.56
CA VAL A 64 8.95 -12.85 -0.33
C VAL A 64 10.17 -13.70 -0.68
N ASN A 65 11.25 -13.58 0.10
CA ASN A 65 12.46 -14.38 -0.11
C ASN A 65 12.32 -15.84 0.37
N ARG A 66 11.34 -16.11 1.23
CA ARG A 66 11.06 -17.46 1.76
C ARG A 66 9.55 -17.68 1.79
N ARG A 67 9.11 -18.80 1.21
CA ARG A 67 7.70 -19.24 1.21
C ARG A 67 7.43 -20.33 2.23
N GLU A 68 8.46 -21.06 2.62
CA GLU A 68 8.35 -22.11 3.62
C GLU A 68 7.99 -21.54 4.98
N GLY A 69 7.01 -22.16 5.65
CA GLY A 69 6.52 -21.71 6.94
C GLY A 69 5.65 -20.46 6.92
N LEU A 70 5.25 -19.95 5.76
CA LEU A 70 4.28 -18.86 5.67
C LEU A 70 2.91 -19.33 6.17
N GLU A 71 2.40 -18.70 7.23
CA GLU A 71 1.06 -18.97 7.80
C GLU A 71 0.02 -18.07 7.16
N SER A 72 0.24 -16.75 7.22
CA SER A 72 -0.71 -15.75 6.74
C SER A 72 0.00 -14.49 6.26
N TRP A 73 -0.71 -13.70 5.48
CA TRP A 73 -0.25 -12.41 4.99
C TRP A 73 -1.40 -11.39 4.97
N GLN A 74 -1.05 -10.12 5.01
CA GLN A 74 -1.96 -8.98 4.87
C GLN A 74 -1.32 -7.91 4.01
N LEU A 75 -2.13 -7.26 3.19
CA LEU A 75 -1.81 -6.04 2.46
C LEU A 75 -2.86 -5.00 2.81
N GLU A 76 -2.43 -3.93 3.46
CA GLU A 76 -3.28 -2.85 3.96
C GLU A 76 -3.03 -1.59 3.14
N MET A 77 -4.11 -0.92 2.70
CA MET A 77 -4.05 0.42 2.15
C MET A 77 -4.13 1.41 3.29
N VAL A 78 -3.00 2.02 3.64
CA VAL A 78 -2.84 2.87 4.82
C VAL A 78 -2.77 4.32 4.39
N ASP A 79 -3.64 5.16 4.95
CA ASP A 79 -3.65 6.60 4.71
C ASP A 79 -2.49 7.33 5.40
N GLN A 80 -2.39 8.64 5.18
CA GLN A 80 -1.34 9.49 5.79
C GLN A 80 -1.41 9.57 7.32
N ASN A 81 -2.54 9.20 7.94
CA ASN A 81 -2.74 9.16 9.40
C ASN A 81 -2.40 7.78 9.98
N GLY A 82 -2.03 6.82 9.14
CA GLY A 82 -1.71 5.45 9.54
C GLY A 82 -2.94 4.56 9.71
N ILE A 83 -4.12 5.00 9.24
CA ILE A 83 -5.38 4.26 9.31
C ILE A 83 -5.48 3.36 8.08
N SER A 84 -5.79 2.08 8.30
CA SER A 84 -6.06 1.12 7.22
C SER A 84 -7.48 1.32 6.70
N GLN A 85 -7.60 1.65 5.42
CA GLN A 85 -8.88 1.86 4.73
C GLN A 85 -9.34 0.60 4.00
N LYS A 86 -8.40 -0.25 3.57
CA LYS A 86 -8.67 -1.52 2.90
C LYS A 86 -7.65 -2.56 3.30
N THR A 87 -8.12 -3.81 3.53
CA THR A 87 -7.26 -4.94 3.87
C THR A 87 -7.52 -6.11 2.95
N PHE A 88 -6.47 -6.61 2.32
CA PHE A 88 -6.44 -7.90 1.64
C PHE A 88 -5.65 -8.88 2.49
N SER A 89 -6.13 -10.09 2.64
CA SER A 89 -5.45 -11.10 3.46
C SER A 89 -5.61 -12.50 2.88
N GLY A 90 -4.77 -13.41 3.32
CA GLY A 90 -4.85 -14.80 2.96
C GLY A 90 -3.87 -15.66 3.75
N GLU A 91 -3.94 -16.98 3.51
CA GLU A 91 -3.11 -17.96 4.17
C GLU A 91 -2.19 -18.65 3.16
N GLN A 92 -1.00 -19.05 3.60
CA GLN A 92 -0.02 -19.93 2.92
C GLN A 92 0.42 -19.49 1.51
N ARG A 93 -0.45 -18.89 0.71
CA ARG A 93 -0.16 -18.50 -0.66
C ARG A 93 -0.42 -17.01 -0.89
N ILE A 94 0.62 -16.28 -1.25
CA ILE A 94 0.53 -14.88 -1.62
C ILE A 94 0.28 -14.80 -3.13
N PRO A 95 -0.75 -14.07 -3.61
CA PRO A 95 -0.93 -13.75 -5.02
C PRO A 95 0.30 -13.01 -5.56
N LYS A 96 0.62 -13.20 -6.84
CA LYS A 96 1.70 -12.44 -7.49
C LYS A 96 1.36 -10.97 -7.61
N GLU A 97 0.06 -10.69 -7.74
CA GLU A 97 -0.50 -9.37 -7.91
C GLU A 97 -1.81 -9.27 -7.13
N ILE A 98 -2.01 -8.14 -6.49
CA ILE A 98 -3.24 -7.77 -5.77
C ILE A 98 -3.71 -6.46 -6.37
N ILE A 99 -4.96 -6.39 -6.77
CA ILE A 99 -5.55 -5.22 -7.43
C ILE A 99 -6.51 -4.54 -6.46
N TRP A 100 -6.45 -3.20 -6.40
CA TRP A 100 -7.36 -2.37 -5.64
C TRP A 100 -8.03 -1.32 -6.54
N ASP A 101 -9.35 -1.20 -6.43
CA ASP A 101 -10.20 -0.29 -7.16
C ASP A 101 -10.38 1.09 -6.48
N GLY A 102 -9.67 1.35 -5.39
CA GLY A 102 -9.75 2.60 -4.63
C GLY A 102 -10.80 2.63 -3.52
N LYS A 103 -11.67 1.63 -3.41
CA LYS A 103 -12.74 1.60 -2.41
C LYS A 103 -12.25 1.07 -1.07
N ASP A 104 -12.75 1.68 0.00
CA ASP A 104 -12.54 1.22 1.37
C ASP A 104 -13.35 -0.07 1.67
N GLU A 105 -13.41 -0.48 2.94
CA GLU A 105 -14.19 -1.66 3.37
C GLU A 105 -15.72 -1.45 3.23
N ASN A 106 -16.19 -0.20 3.16
CA ASN A 106 -17.60 0.14 3.00
C ASN A 106 -18.01 0.32 1.53
N GLY A 107 -17.05 0.28 0.61
CA GLY A 107 -17.27 0.52 -0.82
C GLY A 107 -17.23 1.98 -1.23
N GLU A 108 -16.70 2.87 -0.36
CA GLU A 108 -16.60 4.31 -0.58
C GLU A 108 -15.16 4.69 -0.98
N PHE A 109 -15.04 5.78 -1.77
CA PHE A 109 -13.75 6.38 -2.08
C PHE A 109 -13.39 7.42 -1.01
N ILE A 110 -12.24 7.24 -0.37
CA ILE A 110 -11.68 8.22 0.56
C ILE A 110 -10.42 8.78 -0.08
N GLU A 111 -10.53 9.98 -0.66
CA GLU A 111 -9.42 10.65 -1.33
C GLU A 111 -8.25 10.91 -0.39
N GLY A 112 -7.06 10.85 -0.92
CA GLY A 112 -5.86 11.14 -0.16
C GLY A 112 -4.63 10.40 -0.63
N ARG A 113 -3.58 10.52 0.18
CA ARG A 113 -2.30 9.85 -0.05
C ARG A 113 -2.23 8.56 0.74
N TYR A 114 -1.84 7.50 0.06
CA TYR A 114 -1.79 6.15 0.58
C TYR A 114 -0.41 5.51 0.44
N LYS A 115 -0.18 4.47 1.23
CA LYS A 115 0.85 3.45 1.04
C LYS A 115 0.24 2.08 1.17
N ALA A 116 0.75 1.11 0.43
CA ALA A 116 0.45 -0.29 0.68
C ALA A 116 1.45 -0.81 1.74
N ARG A 117 0.92 -1.30 2.87
CA ARG A 117 1.69 -1.97 3.93
C ARG A 117 1.48 -3.47 3.82
N PHE A 118 2.53 -4.18 3.45
CA PHE A 118 2.53 -5.63 3.35
C PHE A 118 3.15 -6.25 4.59
N SER A 119 2.46 -7.20 5.20
CA SER A 119 2.94 -7.98 6.36
C SER A 119 2.74 -9.46 6.13
N ALA A 120 3.62 -10.27 6.70
CA ALA A 120 3.53 -11.72 6.65
C ALA A 120 3.85 -12.32 8.02
N ARG A 121 3.21 -13.44 8.33
CA ARG A 121 3.43 -14.21 9.55
C ARG A 121 3.93 -15.59 9.19
N TYR A 122 4.95 -16.03 9.90
CA TYR A 122 5.60 -17.33 9.69
C TYR A 122 5.52 -18.20 10.94
N THR A 123 5.48 -19.52 10.76
CA THR A 123 5.45 -20.55 11.83
C THR A 123 6.59 -20.39 12.84
N LYS A 124 7.75 -19.87 12.38
CA LYS A 124 8.91 -19.57 13.23
C LYS A 124 8.76 -18.30 14.09
N GLY A 125 7.59 -17.62 14.01
CA GLY A 125 7.31 -16.40 14.76
C GLY A 125 7.78 -15.10 14.08
N ASN A 126 8.44 -15.17 12.92
CA ASN A 126 8.84 -14.00 12.14
C ASN A 126 7.59 -13.24 11.65
N ARG A 127 7.65 -11.90 11.74
CA ARG A 127 6.59 -10.99 11.27
C ARG A 127 7.20 -9.83 10.48
N PRO A 128 7.75 -10.09 9.30
CA PRO A 128 8.30 -9.03 8.47
C PRO A 128 7.19 -8.11 7.95
N THR A 129 7.53 -6.82 7.77
CA THR A 129 6.68 -5.81 7.16
C THR A 129 7.44 -5.04 6.09
N ALA A 130 6.74 -4.54 5.08
CA ALA A 130 7.27 -3.67 4.05
C ALA A 130 6.20 -2.65 3.64
N GLU A 131 6.63 -1.47 3.18
CA GLU A 131 5.74 -0.45 2.63
C GLU A 131 6.13 -0.12 1.19
N SER A 132 5.13 0.18 0.36
CA SER A 132 5.35 0.72 -0.98
C SER A 132 5.76 2.19 -0.93
N LEU A 133 6.16 2.75 -2.07
CA LEU A 133 6.10 4.19 -2.28
C LEU A 133 4.65 4.67 -2.14
N SER A 134 4.47 5.94 -1.81
CA SER A 134 3.14 6.53 -1.70
C SER A 134 2.53 6.77 -3.08
N PHE A 135 1.20 6.65 -3.15
CA PHE A 135 0.38 6.99 -4.30
C PHE A 135 -0.81 7.84 -3.85
N VAL A 136 -1.50 8.48 -4.79
CA VAL A 136 -2.64 9.36 -4.54
C VAL A 136 -3.90 8.72 -5.10
N LEU A 137 -4.98 8.67 -4.30
CA LEU A 137 -6.34 8.41 -4.75
C LEU A 137 -7.06 9.75 -4.88
N ASP A 138 -7.58 10.02 -6.08
CA ASP A 138 -8.27 11.25 -6.44
C ASP A 138 -9.41 10.93 -7.40
N VAL A 139 -10.63 11.22 -7.01
CA VAL A 139 -11.84 10.99 -7.82
C VAL A 139 -12.57 12.30 -8.15
N THR A 140 -12.08 13.43 -7.62
CA THR A 140 -12.66 14.76 -7.84
C THR A 140 -12.10 15.38 -9.12
N PRO A 141 -12.92 15.67 -10.13
CA PRO A 141 -12.45 16.35 -11.33
C PRO A 141 -12.11 17.82 -11.04
N PRO A 142 -11.18 18.42 -11.82
CA PRO A 142 -10.89 19.84 -11.74
C PRO A 142 -12.13 20.72 -11.89
N GLN A 143 -12.20 21.78 -11.10
CA GLN A 143 -13.21 22.81 -11.24
C GLN A 143 -12.72 23.87 -12.22
N THR A 144 -13.61 24.29 -13.14
CA THR A 144 -13.29 25.27 -14.15
C THR A 144 -14.40 26.35 -14.17
N GLU A 145 -13.98 27.61 -14.07
CA GLU A 145 -14.85 28.76 -14.19
C GLU A 145 -14.36 29.66 -15.33
N VAL A 146 -15.30 30.10 -16.18
CA VAL A 146 -15.02 31.00 -17.30
C VAL A 146 -15.93 32.23 -17.14
N SER A 147 -15.32 33.41 -17.18
CA SER A 147 -16.07 34.67 -17.22
C SER A 147 -15.69 35.50 -18.43
N LEU A 148 -16.68 36.19 -18.96
CA LEU A 148 -16.59 37.03 -20.15
C LEU A 148 -16.96 38.46 -19.78
N ASN A 149 -16.17 39.47 -20.24
CA ASN A 149 -16.45 40.89 -20.04
C ASN A 149 -15.95 41.71 -21.24
N PRO A 150 -16.77 42.61 -21.81
CA PRO A 150 -18.19 42.83 -21.55
C PRO A 150 -19.11 41.77 -22.16
N VAL A 151 -20.35 41.71 -21.68
CA VAL A 151 -21.42 40.94 -22.30
C VAL A 151 -22.67 41.83 -22.35
N PRO A 152 -23.17 42.22 -23.58
CA PRO A 152 -22.71 41.80 -24.89
C PRO A 152 -21.40 42.46 -25.33
N PHE A 153 -20.71 41.84 -26.27
CA PHE A 153 -19.48 42.30 -26.93
C PHE A 153 -19.82 42.76 -28.37
N SER A 154 -19.32 43.97 -28.82
CA SER A 154 -19.70 44.61 -30.09
C SER A 154 -18.48 45.17 -30.82
N PRO A 155 -17.74 44.35 -31.57
CA PRO A 155 -16.49 44.74 -32.22
C PRO A 155 -16.77 45.54 -33.51
N ASP A 156 -17.34 46.75 -33.41
CA ASP A 156 -17.65 47.66 -34.53
C ASP A 156 -16.71 48.88 -34.64
N ASN A 157 -15.69 48.90 -33.76
CA ASN A 157 -14.61 49.89 -33.72
C ASN A 157 -15.07 51.31 -33.38
N ASP A 158 -16.14 51.43 -32.55
CA ASP A 158 -16.62 52.72 -32.02
C ASP A 158 -15.95 53.10 -30.66
N GLY A 159 -15.12 52.17 -30.10
CA GLY A 159 -14.41 52.31 -28.84
C GLY A 159 -15.21 51.87 -27.63
N ILE A 160 -16.38 51.23 -27.82
CA ILE A 160 -17.22 50.70 -26.75
C ILE A 160 -17.44 49.23 -26.94
N ASP A 161 -16.98 48.41 -25.95
CA ASP A 161 -17.16 46.96 -25.96
C ASP A 161 -16.53 46.26 -27.20
N ASP A 162 -15.50 46.86 -27.81
CA ASP A 162 -14.79 46.34 -28.94
C ASP A 162 -13.88 45.15 -28.62
N GLU A 163 -13.47 44.99 -27.37
CA GLU A 163 -12.60 43.92 -26.90
C GLU A 163 -13.32 43.05 -25.91
N LEU A 164 -13.21 41.74 -26.08
CA LEU A 164 -13.75 40.74 -25.16
C LEU A 164 -12.62 40.20 -24.26
N GLU A 165 -12.71 40.42 -22.98
CA GLU A 165 -11.86 39.80 -22.00
C GLU A 165 -12.44 38.45 -21.59
N ILE A 166 -11.64 37.39 -21.67
CA ILE A 166 -11.98 36.04 -21.26
C ILE A 166 -11.10 35.68 -20.09
N SER A 167 -11.70 35.55 -18.89
CA SER A 167 -10.99 35.11 -17.70
C SER A 167 -11.29 33.63 -17.43
N LEU A 168 -10.26 32.85 -17.20
CA LEU A 168 -10.33 31.42 -16.90
C LEU A 168 -9.77 31.18 -15.52
N ASP A 169 -10.54 30.52 -14.65
CA ASP A 169 -10.05 29.96 -13.40
C ASP A 169 -10.18 28.43 -13.42
N VAL A 170 -9.09 27.75 -13.09
CA VAL A 170 -9.02 26.29 -13.05
C VAL A 170 -8.37 25.88 -11.73
N SER A 171 -9.10 25.15 -10.88
CA SER A 171 -8.61 24.72 -9.58
C SER A 171 -8.83 23.24 -9.35
N ASP A 172 -7.89 22.61 -8.64
CA ASP A 172 -7.93 21.23 -8.20
C ASP A 172 -7.04 21.05 -6.98
N THR A 173 -7.31 20.02 -6.18
CA THR A 173 -6.45 19.62 -5.05
C THR A 173 -5.08 19.13 -5.53
N ASN A 174 -5.03 18.54 -6.72
CA ASN A 174 -3.83 18.09 -7.39
C ASN A 174 -3.43 19.05 -8.53
N SER A 175 -2.21 18.90 -9.04
CA SER A 175 -1.70 19.76 -10.11
C SER A 175 -2.46 19.53 -11.42
N ILE A 176 -2.92 20.60 -12.05
CA ILE A 176 -3.48 20.57 -13.40
C ILE A 176 -2.38 20.22 -14.40
N GLN A 177 -2.58 19.15 -15.17
CA GLN A 177 -1.61 18.69 -16.15
C GLN A 177 -1.70 19.46 -17.48
N ASN A 178 -2.91 19.71 -17.96
CA ASN A 178 -3.18 20.49 -19.18
C ASN A 178 -4.60 21.06 -19.16
N TRP A 179 -4.81 22.05 -19.96
CA TRP A 179 -6.12 22.62 -20.28
C TRP A 179 -6.16 22.98 -21.77
N LYS A 180 -7.33 23.14 -22.32
CA LYS A 180 -7.51 23.37 -23.75
C LYS A 180 -8.72 24.27 -23.97
N PHE A 181 -8.54 25.32 -24.82
CA PHE A 181 -9.61 26.08 -25.42
C PHE A 181 -10.16 25.38 -26.65
#